data_e155fce177fd8c66de391769152a7861
#
_entry.id   e155fce177fd8c66de391769152a7861
#
_cell.length_a   1.000
_cell.length_b   1.000
_cell.length_c   1.000
_cell.angle_alpha   90.00
_cell.angle_beta   90.00
_cell.angle_gamma   90.00
#
_symmetry.space_group_name_H-M   'P 1'
#
loop_
_entity.id
_entity.type
_entity.pdbx_description
1 polymer ?
#
loop_
_entity_poly.entity_id
_entity_poly.type
_entity_poly.pdbx_seq_one_letter_code
_entity_poly.pdbx_strand_id
1 'polypeptide(L)'
;MSKAQQKSGQSRLSAAPLVGRFAPTPSGFLHLGNVFCSLLAWLYAKKSGGKIVLRIEDLDPQRCSLAKADALARELEWLGLTWDEGAYVNADSDAYFQSRRSDIYAHYFDKLRQADLVYPCFCSRGELHAAEAPHTSDGRIIYAGTCSRLTEAERAAKEKLRRPAWRVRVTDEPICFHDAHYGAQSLRLTEECGDFILRRSDGVYAYQLAVVIDDALMGVTQVVRGCDLLSSTPMQLYLYKLLGFTPPSFYHIPLLTDADGRRLAKRDGDLEISSLRKIYGTPEPIIGLLAYLAGQLERPEPLSAAELLPLFDAAKIPTQNIVVPRDLIHQ
;
A
#
# COMPACT_ATOMS: atom_id res chain seq x y z
N MET A 1 38.24 26.93 -44.70
CA MET A 1 37.51 25.65 -44.51
C MET A 1 36.98 25.61 -43.09
N SER A 2 35.70 25.89 -42.95
CA SER A 2 35.00 26.09 -41.67
C SER A 2 34.57 24.77 -41.09
N LYS A 3 34.95 24.47 -39.83
CA LYS A 3 34.43 23.33 -39.07
C LYS A 3 33.09 23.70 -38.42
N ALA A 4 32.02 23.20 -38.98
CA ALA A 4 30.71 23.30 -38.38
C ALA A 4 30.65 22.40 -37.13
N GLN A 5 30.44 23.00 -35.95
CA GLN A 5 30.13 22.32 -34.71
C GLN A 5 28.66 21.86 -34.74
N GLN A 6 28.45 20.55 -34.84
CA GLN A 6 27.16 19.93 -34.59
C GLN A 6 26.90 19.98 -33.08
N LYS A 7 25.99 20.83 -32.65
CA LYS A 7 25.37 20.80 -31.32
C LYS A 7 24.36 19.66 -31.33
N SER A 8 24.71 18.54 -30.68
CA SER A 8 23.76 17.47 -30.33
C SER A 8 22.76 17.99 -29.28
N GLY A 9 21.60 18.36 -29.74
CA GLY A 9 20.47 18.66 -28.88
C GLY A 9 19.94 17.34 -28.27
N GLN A 10 20.42 16.96 -27.08
CA GLN A 10 19.75 15.99 -26.26
C GLN A 10 18.47 16.66 -25.73
N SER A 11 17.32 16.36 -26.35
CA SER A 11 16.02 16.65 -25.80
C SER A 11 15.90 15.86 -24.48
N ARG A 12 15.98 16.55 -23.35
CA ARG A 12 15.54 16.01 -22.07
C ARG A 12 14.02 15.79 -22.21
N LEU A 13 13.63 14.56 -22.51
CA LEU A 13 12.28 14.12 -22.21
C LEU A 13 12.07 14.40 -20.73
N SER A 14 11.24 15.38 -20.38
CA SER A 14 10.87 15.65 -19.00
C SER A 14 10.19 14.39 -18.49
N ALA A 15 10.82 13.67 -17.58
CA ALA A 15 10.17 12.57 -16.89
C ALA A 15 8.84 13.10 -16.32
N ALA A 16 7.76 12.32 -16.49
CA ALA A 16 6.47 12.69 -15.91
C ALA A 16 6.65 12.97 -14.40
N PRO A 17 5.98 13.99 -13.86
CA PRO A 17 6.15 14.35 -12.47
C PRO A 17 5.82 13.14 -11.57
N LEU A 18 6.62 12.93 -10.53
CA LEU A 18 6.40 11.88 -9.56
C LEU A 18 5.09 12.15 -8.80
N VAL A 19 4.23 11.14 -8.74
CA VAL A 19 2.98 11.16 -7.97
C VAL A 19 3.04 10.04 -6.94
N GLY A 20 3.25 10.39 -5.69
CA GLY A 20 3.13 9.50 -4.53
C GLY A 20 1.72 9.50 -3.97
N ARG A 21 1.48 8.68 -2.94
CA ARG A 21 0.17 8.67 -2.28
C ARG A 21 0.27 8.41 -0.78
N PHE A 22 -0.67 9.01 -0.05
CA PHE A 22 -1.13 8.53 1.24
C PHE A 22 -2.37 7.66 1.01
N ALA A 23 -2.34 6.44 1.52
CA ALA A 23 -3.42 5.47 1.33
C ALA A 23 -3.81 4.81 2.66
N PRO A 24 -4.24 5.62 3.66
CA PRO A 24 -4.56 5.10 4.97
C PRO A 24 -5.94 4.45 5.03
N THR A 25 -6.03 3.35 5.82
CA THR A 25 -7.31 2.73 6.16
C THR A 25 -7.85 3.34 7.45
N PRO A 26 -9.01 4.00 7.45
CA PRO A 26 -9.56 4.70 8.62
C PRO A 26 -10.24 3.72 9.60
N SER A 27 -9.50 2.70 10.05
CA SER A 27 -9.96 1.66 10.97
C SER A 27 -9.57 1.94 12.43
N GLY A 28 -8.82 3.01 12.71
CA GLY A 28 -8.35 3.49 14.01
C GLY A 28 -7.53 4.76 13.85
N PHE A 29 -6.92 5.21 14.95
CA PHE A 29 -6.02 6.35 14.96
C PHE A 29 -4.67 6.02 14.29
N LEU A 30 -3.94 7.05 13.85
CA LEU A 30 -2.58 6.88 13.37
C LEU A 30 -1.67 6.46 14.52
N HIS A 31 -0.78 5.54 14.25
CA HIS A 31 0.32 5.18 15.15
C HIS A 31 1.66 5.51 14.48
N LEU A 32 2.73 5.51 15.28
CA LEU A 32 4.05 5.92 14.85
C LEU A 32 4.51 5.25 13.54
N GLY A 33 4.21 3.96 13.34
CA GLY A 33 4.54 3.24 12.10
C GLY A 33 3.78 3.73 10.87
N ASN A 34 2.52 4.19 11.02
CA ASN A 34 1.77 4.80 9.92
C ASN A 34 2.39 6.15 9.55
N VAL A 35 2.75 6.95 10.56
CA VAL A 35 3.36 8.26 10.34
C VAL A 35 4.74 8.11 9.70
N PHE A 36 5.54 7.12 10.12
CA PHE A 36 6.81 6.79 9.48
C PHE A 36 6.66 6.53 7.98
N CYS A 37 5.68 5.70 7.62
CA CYS A 37 5.38 5.42 6.22
C CYS A 37 4.93 6.69 5.47
N SER A 38 4.04 7.48 6.06
CA SER A 38 3.56 8.72 5.44
C SER A 38 4.66 9.77 5.30
N LEU A 39 5.51 9.93 6.33
CA LEU A 39 6.65 10.85 6.29
C LEU A 39 7.62 10.50 5.15
N LEU A 40 8.01 9.21 5.05
CA LEU A 40 8.92 8.79 3.99
C LEU A 40 8.28 8.92 2.60
N ALA A 41 6.99 8.60 2.45
CA ALA A 41 6.27 8.80 1.19
C ALA A 41 6.24 10.29 0.80
N TRP A 42 6.00 11.18 1.76
CA TRP A 42 6.01 12.63 1.57
C TRP A 42 7.39 13.15 1.16
N LEU A 43 8.42 12.75 1.91
CA LEU A 43 9.81 13.17 1.64
C LEU A 43 10.26 12.74 0.24
N TYR A 44 9.96 11.51 -0.15
CA TYR A 44 10.26 11.00 -1.49
C TYR A 44 9.62 11.81 -2.59
N ALA A 45 8.31 12.06 -2.49
CA ALA A 45 7.58 12.81 -3.49
C ALA A 45 8.06 14.27 -3.55
N LYS A 46 8.13 14.94 -2.39
CA LYS A 46 8.47 16.37 -2.33
C LYS A 46 9.93 16.64 -2.67
N LYS A 47 10.87 15.75 -2.32
CA LYS A 47 12.29 15.86 -2.72
C LYS A 47 12.46 15.86 -4.24
N SER A 48 11.58 15.16 -4.96
CA SER A 48 11.57 15.09 -6.42
C SER A 48 10.72 16.18 -7.07
N GLY A 49 10.20 17.13 -6.32
CA GLY A 49 9.25 18.15 -6.82
C GLY A 49 7.91 17.57 -7.25
N GLY A 50 7.58 16.38 -6.77
CA GLY A 50 6.36 15.65 -7.11
C GLY A 50 5.16 16.00 -6.23
N LYS A 51 4.06 15.28 -6.45
CA LYS A 51 2.78 15.46 -5.77
C LYS A 51 2.46 14.28 -4.86
N ILE A 52 1.58 14.51 -3.87
CA ILE A 52 0.96 13.48 -3.04
C ILE A 52 -0.55 13.50 -3.27
N VAL A 53 -1.13 12.32 -3.48
CA VAL A 53 -2.56 12.09 -3.49
C VAL A 53 -2.98 11.47 -2.16
N LEU A 54 -4.01 12.00 -1.51
CA LEU A 54 -4.65 11.34 -0.36
C LEU A 54 -5.84 10.50 -0.83
N ARG A 55 -5.75 9.19 -0.66
CA ARG A 55 -6.85 8.25 -0.86
C ARG A 55 -7.23 7.60 0.46
N ILE A 56 -8.52 7.57 0.76
CA ILE A 56 -9.06 6.90 1.94
C ILE A 56 -9.46 5.47 1.58
N GLU A 57 -8.80 4.48 2.23
CA GLU A 57 -9.02 3.06 1.96
C GLU A 57 -10.07 2.47 2.92
N ASP A 58 -11.33 2.81 2.69
CA ASP A 58 -12.49 2.51 3.52
C ASP A 58 -13.41 1.42 2.92
N LEU A 59 -12.83 0.43 2.24
CA LEU A 59 -13.57 -0.68 1.61
C LEU A 59 -14.43 -1.49 2.58
N ASP A 60 -14.02 -1.59 3.84
CA ASP A 60 -14.74 -2.35 4.86
C ASP A 60 -15.55 -1.42 5.77
N PRO A 61 -16.86 -1.26 5.52
CA PRO A 61 -17.68 -0.31 6.25
C PRO A 61 -17.90 -0.69 7.72
N GLN A 62 -17.65 -1.96 8.11
CA GLN A 62 -17.75 -2.39 9.51
C GLN A 62 -16.55 -1.91 10.34
N ARG A 63 -15.40 -1.70 9.73
CA ARG A 63 -14.15 -1.31 10.39
C ARG A 63 -13.82 0.17 10.21
N CYS A 64 -14.31 0.77 9.15
CA CYS A 64 -14.00 2.13 8.73
C CYS A 64 -15.16 3.08 9.02
N SER A 65 -14.86 4.34 9.31
CA SER A 65 -15.87 5.40 9.47
C SER A 65 -15.33 6.73 8.97
N LEU A 66 -16.23 7.60 8.52
CA LEU A 66 -15.91 8.95 8.08
C LEU A 66 -15.22 9.76 9.21
N ALA A 67 -15.73 9.65 10.44
CA ALA A 67 -15.12 10.35 11.57
C ALA A 67 -13.66 9.96 11.83
N LYS A 68 -13.30 8.68 11.58
CA LYS A 68 -11.90 8.23 11.65
C LYS A 68 -11.08 8.74 10.47
N ALA A 69 -11.67 8.81 9.28
CA ALA A 69 -11.00 9.39 8.11
C ALA A 69 -10.70 10.89 8.33
N ASP A 70 -11.66 11.64 8.87
CA ASP A 70 -11.50 13.05 9.24
C ASP A 70 -10.42 13.25 10.31
N ALA A 71 -10.39 12.37 11.32
CA ALA A 71 -9.37 12.45 12.36
C ALA A 71 -7.97 12.20 11.80
N LEU A 72 -7.84 11.19 10.93
CA LEU A 72 -6.61 10.83 10.27
C LEU A 72 -6.07 11.96 9.37
N ALA A 73 -6.93 12.60 8.59
CA ALA A 73 -6.54 13.76 7.77
C ALA A 73 -6.01 14.91 8.65
N ARG A 74 -6.73 15.25 9.73
CA ARG A 74 -6.26 16.27 10.70
C ARG A 74 -4.95 15.91 11.39
N GLU A 75 -4.68 14.62 11.64
CA GLU A 75 -3.41 14.18 12.22
C GLU A 75 -2.26 14.34 11.22
N LEU A 76 -2.47 14.02 9.93
CA LEU A 76 -1.48 14.25 8.87
C LEU A 76 -1.19 15.75 8.70
N GLU A 77 -2.21 16.60 8.66
CA GLU A 77 -2.06 18.05 8.60
C GLU A 77 -1.29 18.61 9.80
N TRP A 78 -1.63 18.15 11.01
CA TRP A 78 -0.91 18.57 12.22
C TRP A 78 0.56 18.18 12.19
N LEU A 79 0.91 17.03 11.57
CA LEU A 79 2.28 16.57 11.38
C LEU A 79 3.02 17.35 10.27
N GLY A 80 2.35 18.28 9.56
CA GLY A 80 2.92 18.98 8.41
C GLY A 80 3.00 18.13 7.14
N LEU A 81 2.35 16.96 7.12
CA LEU A 81 2.32 16.06 5.98
C LEU A 81 1.13 16.40 5.07
N THR A 82 1.33 17.39 4.23
CA THR A 82 0.31 17.89 3.29
C THR A 82 0.22 17.03 2.03
N TRP A 83 -0.92 17.09 1.35
CA TRP A 83 -1.15 16.46 0.05
C TRP A 83 -1.71 17.48 -0.94
N ASP A 84 -1.54 17.24 -2.22
CA ASP A 84 -1.84 18.18 -3.30
C ASP A 84 -3.18 17.90 -3.96
N GLU A 85 -3.60 16.62 -3.97
CA GLU A 85 -4.82 16.14 -4.60
C GLU A 85 -5.46 15.07 -3.71
N GLY A 86 -6.76 14.83 -3.87
CA GLY A 86 -7.41 13.73 -3.17
C GLY A 86 -8.50 14.16 -2.21
N ALA A 87 -8.77 13.31 -1.23
CA ALA A 87 -9.76 13.56 -0.19
C ALA A 87 -9.48 14.88 0.53
N TYR A 88 -10.54 15.63 0.82
CA TYR A 88 -10.55 16.92 1.53
C TYR A 88 -9.93 18.13 0.78
N VAL A 89 -9.35 17.93 -0.41
CA VAL A 89 -8.74 19.01 -1.21
C VAL A 89 -9.53 19.28 -2.48
N ASN A 90 -9.85 18.23 -3.24
CA ASN A 90 -10.58 18.36 -4.50
C ASN A 90 -12.07 18.65 -4.27
N ALA A 91 -12.68 19.35 -5.20
CA ALA A 91 -14.14 19.58 -5.19
C ALA A 91 -14.93 18.26 -5.24
N ASP A 92 -14.41 17.24 -5.97
CA ASP A 92 -14.92 15.86 -5.99
C ASP A 92 -14.13 14.98 -5.00
N SER A 93 -14.16 15.35 -3.74
CA SER A 93 -13.47 14.62 -2.66
C SER A 93 -13.94 13.16 -2.54
N ASP A 94 -15.21 12.88 -2.83
CA ASP A 94 -15.79 11.53 -2.78
C ASP A 94 -15.11 10.53 -3.72
N ALA A 95 -14.56 11.00 -4.85
CA ALA A 95 -13.83 10.18 -5.81
C ALA A 95 -12.55 9.53 -5.22
N TYR A 96 -12.10 9.99 -4.05
CA TYR A 96 -10.91 9.49 -3.36
C TYR A 96 -11.21 8.62 -2.14
N PHE A 97 -12.48 8.25 -1.92
CA PHE A 97 -12.91 7.26 -0.93
C PHE A 97 -13.20 5.93 -1.63
N GLN A 98 -12.55 4.86 -1.24
CA GLN A 98 -12.73 3.55 -1.90
C GLN A 98 -14.16 3.03 -1.79
N SER A 99 -14.86 3.30 -0.69
CA SER A 99 -16.28 2.95 -0.51
C SER A 99 -17.22 3.59 -1.55
N ARG A 100 -16.81 4.68 -2.18
CA ARG A 100 -17.57 5.40 -3.21
C ARG A 100 -17.25 4.96 -4.63
N ARG A 101 -16.32 4.01 -4.81
CA ARG A 101 -15.76 3.61 -6.11
C ARG A 101 -16.19 2.21 -6.57
N SER A 102 -17.19 1.64 -5.91
CA SER A 102 -17.69 0.28 -6.21
C SER A 102 -18.01 0.05 -7.69
N ASP A 103 -18.59 1.02 -8.38
CA ASP A 103 -18.95 0.90 -9.80
C ASP A 103 -17.71 0.84 -10.70
N ILE A 104 -16.65 1.58 -10.32
CA ILE A 104 -15.36 1.54 -11.03
C ILE A 104 -14.75 0.15 -10.87
N TYR A 105 -14.73 -0.39 -9.66
CA TYR A 105 -14.21 -1.75 -9.41
C TYR A 105 -15.04 -2.81 -10.12
N ALA A 106 -16.37 -2.64 -10.17
CA ALA A 106 -17.26 -3.53 -10.90
C ALA A 106 -16.91 -3.55 -12.40
N HIS A 107 -16.70 -2.40 -13.01
CA HIS A 107 -16.31 -2.29 -14.41
C HIS A 107 -15.03 -3.07 -14.74
N TYR A 108 -13.97 -2.90 -13.95
CA TYR A 108 -12.71 -3.61 -14.20
C TYR A 108 -12.78 -5.09 -13.82
N PHE A 109 -13.53 -5.43 -12.79
CA PHE A 109 -13.80 -6.83 -12.43
C PHE A 109 -14.57 -7.54 -13.56
N ASP A 110 -15.57 -6.90 -14.15
CA ASP A 110 -16.36 -7.48 -15.25
C ASP A 110 -15.51 -7.68 -16.51
N LYS A 111 -14.53 -6.82 -16.79
CA LYS A 111 -13.54 -7.06 -17.87
C LYS A 111 -12.76 -8.35 -17.62
N LEU A 112 -12.27 -8.57 -16.40
CA LEU A 112 -11.57 -9.81 -16.06
C LEU A 112 -12.49 -11.03 -16.15
N ARG A 113 -13.75 -10.89 -15.78
CA ARG A 113 -14.77 -11.95 -15.88
C ARG A 113 -15.11 -12.30 -17.33
N GLN A 114 -15.29 -11.32 -18.19
CA GLN A 114 -15.54 -11.52 -19.61
C GLN A 114 -14.37 -12.19 -20.34
N ALA A 115 -13.15 -11.97 -19.85
CA ALA A 115 -11.94 -12.62 -20.36
C ALA A 115 -11.68 -14.01 -19.76
N ASP A 116 -12.59 -14.58 -18.97
CA ASP A 116 -12.48 -15.86 -18.22
C ASP A 116 -11.24 -15.92 -17.30
N LEU A 117 -10.75 -14.76 -16.86
CA LEU A 117 -9.60 -14.68 -15.96
C LEU A 117 -9.98 -14.84 -14.49
N VAL A 118 -11.27 -14.84 -14.16
CA VAL A 118 -11.78 -15.02 -12.81
C VAL A 118 -12.85 -16.11 -12.76
N TYR A 119 -12.98 -16.75 -11.59
CA TYR A 119 -13.97 -17.81 -11.39
C TYR A 119 -14.55 -17.78 -9.97
N PRO A 120 -15.78 -18.33 -9.77
CA PRO A 120 -16.41 -18.38 -8.46
C PRO A 120 -15.75 -19.43 -7.57
N CYS A 121 -15.48 -19.06 -6.32
CA CYS A 121 -14.92 -19.92 -5.28
C CYS A 121 -15.89 -20.02 -4.10
N PHE A 122 -16.22 -21.24 -3.74
CA PHE A 122 -17.19 -21.56 -2.69
C PHE A 122 -16.55 -22.07 -1.39
N CYS A 123 -15.22 -22.10 -1.30
CA CYS A 123 -14.52 -22.55 -0.10
C CYS A 123 -14.76 -21.61 1.07
N SER A 124 -15.08 -22.16 2.23
CA SER A 124 -15.07 -21.45 3.52
C SER A 124 -13.65 -21.30 4.05
N ARG A 125 -13.46 -20.42 5.03
CA ARG A 125 -12.17 -20.29 5.72
C ARG A 125 -11.77 -21.62 6.41
N GLY A 126 -12.73 -22.30 7.04
CA GLY A 126 -12.48 -23.58 7.67
C GLY A 126 -12.03 -24.66 6.70
N GLU A 127 -12.68 -24.75 5.51
CA GLU A 127 -12.27 -25.70 4.45
C GLU A 127 -10.87 -25.39 3.90
N LEU A 128 -10.49 -24.13 3.82
CA LEU A 128 -9.14 -23.72 3.39
C LEU A 128 -8.08 -24.10 4.42
N HIS A 129 -8.38 -24.02 5.71
CA HIS A 129 -7.48 -24.42 6.79
C HIS A 129 -7.44 -25.95 7.00
N ALA A 130 -8.55 -26.65 6.75
CA ALA A 130 -8.64 -28.09 6.92
C ALA A 130 -8.03 -28.88 5.72
N ALA A 131 -7.98 -28.26 4.54
CA ALA A 131 -7.24 -28.83 3.42
C ALA A 131 -5.75 -28.86 3.82
N GLU A 132 -5.05 -29.94 3.48
CA GLU A 132 -3.57 -30.02 3.54
C GLU A 132 -2.96 -29.05 2.50
N ALA A 133 -3.39 -27.81 2.54
CA ALA A 133 -2.89 -26.76 1.65
C ALA A 133 -1.48 -26.38 2.10
N PRO A 134 -0.53 -26.26 1.19
CA PRO A 134 0.79 -25.76 1.53
C PRO A 134 0.66 -24.37 2.15
N HIS A 135 1.49 -24.12 3.16
CA HIS A 135 1.59 -22.82 3.80
C HIS A 135 2.91 -22.17 3.41
N THR A 136 2.89 -20.86 3.25
CA THR A 136 4.13 -20.07 3.14
C THR A 136 4.88 -20.08 4.47
N SER A 137 6.14 -19.69 4.47
CA SER A 137 6.98 -19.62 5.68
C SER A 137 6.41 -18.70 6.77
N ASP A 138 5.54 -17.77 6.41
CA ASP A 138 4.82 -16.87 7.32
C ASP A 138 3.40 -17.37 7.70
N GLY A 139 3.06 -18.61 7.35
CA GLY A 139 1.80 -19.28 7.70
C GLY A 139 0.60 -18.91 6.84
N ARG A 140 0.79 -18.19 5.74
CA ARG A 140 -0.31 -17.91 4.78
C ARG A 140 -0.66 -19.18 4.01
N ILE A 141 -1.95 -19.36 3.74
CA ILE A 141 -2.46 -20.50 2.99
C ILE A 141 -2.29 -20.24 1.49
N ILE A 142 -1.64 -21.17 0.80
CA ILE A 142 -1.56 -21.20 -0.66
C ILE A 142 -2.82 -21.91 -1.18
N TYR A 143 -3.62 -21.21 -1.97
CA TYR A 143 -4.87 -21.76 -2.47
C TYR A 143 -4.62 -22.80 -3.58
N ALA A 144 -5.02 -24.05 -3.36
CA ALA A 144 -4.78 -25.18 -4.26
C ALA A 144 -5.67 -25.22 -5.53
N GLY A 145 -6.45 -24.16 -5.81
CA GLY A 145 -7.29 -24.11 -7.02
C GLY A 145 -8.51 -25.02 -7.01
N THR A 146 -9.00 -25.48 -5.86
CA THR A 146 -10.10 -26.45 -5.74
C THR A 146 -11.34 -26.08 -6.57
N CYS A 147 -11.80 -24.81 -6.51
CA CYS A 147 -12.99 -24.39 -7.25
C CYS A 147 -12.71 -24.03 -8.71
N SER A 148 -11.45 -23.91 -9.13
CA SER A 148 -11.12 -23.58 -10.53
C SER A 148 -11.48 -24.72 -11.50
N ARG A 149 -11.58 -25.94 -10.99
CA ARG A 149 -11.83 -27.18 -11.74
C ARG A 149 -13.29 -27.66 -11.69
N LEU A 150 -14.17 -26.93 -10.99
CA LEU A 150 -15.58 -27.30 -10.91
C LEU A 150 -16.24 -27.23 -12.30
N THR A 151 -17.04 -28.24 -12.61
CA THR A 151 -17.93 -28.24 -13.77
C THR A 151 -19.04 -27.21 -13.58
N GLU A 152 -19.73 -26.86 -14.67
CA GLU A 152 -20.85 -25.92 -14.61
C GLU A 152 -21.98 -26.42 -13.70
N ALA A 153 -22.28 -27.73 -13.75
CA ALA A 153 -23.30 -28.35 -12.90
C ALA A 153 -22.92 -28.25 -11.40
N GLU A 154 -21.67 -28.51 -11.06
CA GLU A 154 -21.16 -28.38 -9.66
C GLU A 154 -21.19 -26.94 -9.19
N ARG A 155 -20.82 -25.97 -10.06
CA ARG A 155 -20.93 -24.53 -9.75
C ARG A 155 -22.37 -24.16 -9.46
N ALA A 156 -23.30 -24.51 -10.35
CA ALA A 156 -24.72 -24.21 -10.19
C ALA A 156 -25.30 -24.85 -8.91
N ALA A 157 -24.87 -26.06 -8.54
CA ALA A 157 -25.25 -26.68 -7.29
C ALA A 157 -24.74 -25.93 -6.05
N LYS A 158 -23.47 -25.47 -6.09
CA LYS A 158 -22.87 -24.72 -4.99
C LYS A 158 -23.42 -23.31 -4.85
N GLU A 159 -23.78 -22.65 -5.94
CA GLU A 159 -24.41 -21.30 -5.94
C GLU A 159 -25.76 -21.29 -5.21
N LYS A 160 -26.52 -22.40 -5.28
CA LYS A 160 -27.78 -22.53 -4.51
C LYS A 160 -27.55 -22.58 -3.00
N LEU A 161 -26.36 -22.96 -2.55
CA LEU A 161 -26.03 -23.13 -1.15
C LEU A 161 -25.39 -21.88 -0.54
N ARG A 162 -24.59 -21.15 -1.33
CA ARG A 162 -23.85 -19.98 -0.83
C ARG A 162 -23.34 -19.07 -1.96
N ARG A 163 -23.26 -17.78 -1.66
CA ARG A 163 -22.63 -16.81 -2.56
C ARG A 163 -21.14 -17.07 -2.69
N PRO A 164 -20.59 -17.06 -3.90
CA PRO A 164 -19.15 -17.26 -4.10
C PRO A 164 -18.34 -16.01 -3.75
N ALA A 165 -17.11 -16.23 -3.31
CA ALA A 165 -16.02 -15.28 -3.54
C ALA A 165 -15.52 -15.46 -4.98
N TRP A 166 -14.83 -14.47 -5.53
CA TRP A 166 -14.27 -14.54 -6.87
C TRP A 166 -12.75 -14.47 -6.82
N ARG A 167 -12.10 -15.42 -7.47
CA ARG A 167 -10.64 -15.50 -7.53
C ARG A 167 -10.15 -15.26 -8.94
N VAL A 168 -8.99 -14.61 -9.08
CA VAL A 168 -8.27 -14.52 -10.33
C VAL A 168 -7.43 -15.78 -10.52
N ARG A 169 -7.37 -16.30 -11.76
CA ARG A 169 -6.46 -17.39 -12.15
C ARG A 169 -5.05 -16.84 -12.25
N VAL A 170 -4.10 -17.46 -11.57
CA VAL A 170 -2.69 -17.11 -11.69
C VAL A 170 -1.97 -18.04 -12.65
N THR A 171 -0.92 -17.55 -13.29
CA THR A 171 -0.01 -18.33 -14.12
C THR A 171 1.23 -18.71 -13.32
N ASP A 172 1.95 -19.74 -13.76
CA ASP A 172 3.19 -20.20 -13.12
C ASP A 172 4.43 -19.41 -13.57
N GLU A 173 4.22 -18.32 -14.29
CA GLU A 173 5.32 -17.45 -14.70
C GLU A 173 5.88 -16.66 -13.50
N PRO A 174 7.22 -16.56 -13.37
CA PRO A 174 7.83 -15.71 -12.36
C PRO A 174 7.53 -14.24 -12.64
N ILE A 175 7.18 -13.51 -11.61
CA ILE A 175 7.00 -12.06 -11.66
C ILE A 175 8.27 -11.44 -11.10
N CYS A 176 9.03 -10.81 -11.99
CA CYS A 176 10.26 -10.11 -11.66
C CYS A 176 10.01 -8.62 -11.60
N PHE A 177 10.53 -7.97 -10.56
CA PHE A 177 10.49 -6.50 -10.43
C PHE A 177 11.70 -6.01 -9.64
N HIS A 178 11.95 -4.72 -9.71
CA HIS A 178 12.98 -4.06 -8.92
C HIS A 178 12.31 -3.16 -7.89
N ASP A 179 12.50 -3.50 -6.61
CA ASP A 179 12.15 -2.61 -5.51
C ASP A 179 13.31 -1.62 -5.29
N ALA A 180 12.99 -0.34 -5.19
CA ALA A 180 14.02 0.69 -5.11
C ALA A 180 14.83 0.65 -3.80
N HIS A 181 14.38 -0.11 -2.78
CA HIS A 181 15.08 -0.30 -1.52
C HIS A 181 15.62 -1.73 -1.33
N TYR A 182 14.79 -2.72 -1.63
CA TYR A 182 15.14 -4.14 -1.44
C TYR A 182 15.73 -4.81 -2.71
N GLY A 183 15.92 -4.05 -3.79
CA GLY A 183 16.57 -4.53 -5.00
C GLY A 183 15.70 -5.48 -5.84
N ALA A 184 16.36 -6.36 -6.60
CA ALA A 184 15.70 -7.29 -7.50
C ALA A 184 14.90 -8.35 -6.73
N GLN A 185 13.63 -8.53 -7.13
CA GLN A 185 12.69 -9.49 -6.57
C GLN A 185 12.18 -10.41 -7.69
N SER A 186 11.97 -11.68 -7.37
CA SER A 186 11.39 -12.67 -8.29
C SER A 186 10.56 -13.66 -7.50
N LEU A 187 9.26 -13.73 -7.76
CA LEU A 187 8.33 -14.59 -7.05
C LEU A 187 7.35 -15.24 -8.03
N ARG A 188 6.87 -16.45 -7.68
CA ARG A 188 5.81 -17.16 -8.41
C ARG A 188 4.53 -17.12 -7.58
N LEU A 189 3.44 -16.61 -8.16
CA LEU A 189 2.16 -16.54 -7.44
C LEU A 189 1.61 -17.92 -7.08
N THR A 190 1.90 -18.94 -7.88
CA THR A 190 1.52 -20.34 -7.59
C THR A 190 2.15 -20.86 -6.30
N GLU A 191 3.34 -20.38 -5.95
CA GLU A 191 4.09 -20.78 -4.74
C GLU A 191 3.79 -19.87 -3.54
N GLU A 192 3.38 -18.60 -3.79
CA GLU A 192 3.17 -17.60 -2.73
C GLU A 192 1.74 -17.51 -2.22
N CYS A 193 0.74 -17.65 -3.08
CA CYS A 193 -0.66 -17.47 -2.69
C CYS A 193 -1.66 -18.32 -3.48
N GLY A 194 -1.28 -18.84 -4.64
CA GLY A 194 -2.22 -19.43 -5.60
C GLY A 194 -3.21 -18.38 -6.13
N ASP A 195 -4.34 -18.85 -6.63
CA ASP A 195 -5.40 -17.96 -7.11
C ASP A 195 -5.97 -17.13 -5.96
N PHE A 196 -5.87 -15.81 -6.05
CA PHE A 196 -6.24 -14.91 -4.95
C PHE A 196 -7.59 -14.21 -5.19
N ILE A 197 -8.22 -13.77 -4.09
CA ILE A 197 -9.56 -13.19 -4.11
C ILE A 197 -9.51 -11.76 -4.66
N LEU A 198 -10.41 -11.47 -5.61
CA LEU A 198 -10.68 -10.11 -6.12
C LEU A 198 -12.01 -9.54 -5.60
N ARG A 199 -12.99 -10.41 -5.30
CA ARG A 199 -14.27 -10.02 -4.71
C ARG A 199 -14.69 -11.04 -3.66
N ARG A 200 -15.02 -10.57 -2.48
CA ARG A 200 -15.48 -11.38 -1.34
C ARG A 200 -16.92 -11.88 -1.57
N SER A 201 -17.32 -12.91 -0.85
CA SER A 201 -18.69 -13.45 -0.92
C SER A 201 -19.78 -12.49 -0.40
N ASP A 202 -19.40 -11.50 0.41
CA ASP A 202 -20.29 -10.40 0.83
C ASP A 202 -20.41 -9.28 -0.21
N GLY A 203 -19.68 -9.39 -1.33
CA GLY A 203 -19.73 -8.46 -2.45
C GLY A 203 -18.66 -7.37 -2.41
N VAL A 204 -17.92 -7.22 -1.33
CA VAL A 204 -16.83 -6.23 -1.21
C VAL A 204 -15.65 -6.63 -2.09
N TYR A 205 -15.11 -5.67 -2.83
CA TYR A 205 -13.89 -5.88 -3.62
C TYR A 205 -12.68 -6.00 -2.71
N ALA A 206 -11.75 -6.87 -3.08
CA ALA A 206 -10.54 -7.09 -2.30
C ALA A 206 -9.53 -5.97 -2.50
N TYR A 207 -8.72 -5.75 -1.46
CA TYR A 207 -7.66 -4.74 -1.44
C TYR A 207 -6.78 -4.75 -2.70
N GLN A 208 -6.33 -5.94 -3.14
CA GLN A 208 -5.43 -6.05 -4.28
C GLN A 208 -6.03 -5.49 -5.58
N LEU A 209 -7.32 -5.70 -5.82
CA LEU A 209 -8.00 -5.14 -7.00
C LEU A 209 -8.19 -3.62 -6.87
N ALA A 210 -8.70 -3.17 -5.74
CA ALA A 210 -9.02 -1.76 -5.52
C ALA A 210 -7.77 -0.88 -5.59
N VAL A 211 -6.68 -1.26 -4.90
CA VAL A 211 -5.46 -0.46 -4.87
C VAL A 211 -4.83 -0.32 -6.26
N VAL A 212 -4.82 -1.38 -7.07
CA VAL A 212 -4.26 -1.35 -8.43
C VAL A 212 -5.06 -0.42 -9.34
N ILE A 213 -6.39 -0.53 -9.31
CA ILE A 213 -7.26 0.33 -10.11
C ILE A 213 -7.11 1.79 -9.68
N ASP A 214 -7.09 2.04 -8.38
CA ASP A 214 -7.00 3.40 -7.87
C ASP A 214 -5.65 4.03 -8.14
N ASP A 215 -4.55 3.34 -7.89
CA ASP A 215 -3.21 3.85 -8.18
C ASP A 215 -3.07 4.18 -9.68
N ALA A 216 -3.60 3.32 -10.56
CA ALA A 216 -3.57 3.57 -12.00
C ALA A 216 -4.42 4.78 -12.41
N LEU A 217 -5.68 4.86 -11.94
CA LEU A 217 -6.62 5.92 -12.33
C LEU A 217 -6.32 7.28 -11.68
N MET A 218 -5.65 7.28 -10.53
CA MET A 218 -5.18 8.48 -9.84
C MET A 218 -3.78 8.91 -10.31
N GLY A 219 -3.21 8.22 -11.29
CA GLY A 219 -1.91 8.57 -11.87
C GLY A 219 -0.73 8.40 -10.92
N VAL A 220 -0.84 7.52 -9.93
CA VAL A 220 0.25 7.22 -8.99
C VAL A 220 1.41 6.58 -9.74
N THR A 221 2.59 7.18 -9.64
CA THR A 221 3.81 6.69 -10.30
C THR A 221 4.82 6.09 -9.33
N GLN A 222 4.64 6.34 -8.02
CA GLN A 222 5.49 5.79 -6.98
C GLN A 222 4.69 5.36 -5.74
N VAL A 223 4.97 4.15 -5.28
CA VAL A 223 4.36 3.56 -4.08
C VAL A 223 5.44 3.37 -3.01
N VAL A 224 5.41 4.21 -1.97
CA VAL A 224 6.19 4.02 -0.74
C VAL A 224 5.29 3.37 0.31
N ARG A 225 5.73 2.24 0.91
CA ARG A 225 4.93 1.50 1.91
C ARG A 225 5.79 0.52 2.72
N GLY A 226 5.26 -0.01 3.82
CA GLY A 226 5.97 -0.98 4.65
C GLY A 226 6.35 -2.28 3.93
N CYS A 227 7.48 -2.88 4.29
CA CYS A 227 8.00 -4.11 3.68
C CYS A 227 7.13 -5.34 3.96
N ASP A 228 6.21 -5.28 4.90
CA ASP A 228 5.17 -6.31 5.11
C ASP A 228 4.25 -6.50 3.88
N LEU A 229 4.22 -5.52 2.97
CA LEU A 229 3.49 -5.59 1.71
C LEU A 229 4.39 -5.94 0.50
N LEU A 230 5.67 -6.23 0.70
CA LEU A 230 6.58 -6.61 -0.39
C LEU A 230 6.06 -7.86 -1.13
N SER A 231 5.61 -8.88 -0.41
CA SER A 231 5.01 -10.09 -0.96
C SER A 231 3.64 -9.88 -1.62
N SER A 232 2.99 -8.73 -1.41
CA SER A 232 1.76 -8.35 -2.12
C SER A 232 2.04 -7.74 -3.49
N THR A 233 3.25 -7.25 -3.74
CA THR A 233 3.63 -6.57 -4.99
C THR A 233 3.45 -7.45 -6.23
N PRO A 234 3.83 -8.74 -6.24
CA PRO A 234 3.62 -9.61 -7.39
C PRO A 234 2.14 -9.76 -7.75
N MET A 235 1.23 -9.87 -6.77
CA MET A 235 -0.22 -9.92 -7.01
C MET A 235 -0.71 -8.65 -7.70
N GLN A 236 -0.22 -7.49 -7.26
CA GLN A 236 -0.58 -6.21 -7.85
C GLN A 236 -0.01 -6.05 -9.25
N LEU A 237 1.27 -6.38 -9.47
CA LEU A 237 1.90 -6.37 -10.80
C LEU A 237 1.18 -7.29 -11.78
N TYR A 238 0.73 -8.47 -11.32
CA TYR A 238 -0.08 -9.36 -12.12
C TYR A 238 -1.41 -8.69 -12.54
N LEU A 239 -2.08 -8.01 -11.62
CA LEU A 239 -3.31 -7.27 -11.95
C LEU A 239 -3.04 -6.08 -12.88
N TYR A 240 -1.95 -5.34 -12.70
CA TYR A 240 -1.54 -4.29 -13.65
C TYR A 240 -1.41 -4.86 -15.06
N LYS A 241 -0.73 -6.03 -15.22
CA LYS A 241 -0.60 -6.75 -16.49
C LYS A 241 -1.96 -7.13 -17.09
N LEU A 242 -2.84 -7.76 -16.28
CA LEU A 242 -4.15 -8.22 -16.74
C LEU A 242 -5.09 -7.07 -17.16
N LEU A 243 -5.00 -5.94 -16.45
CA LEU A 243 -5.85 -4.77 -16.70
C LEU A 243 -5.26 -3.81 -17.75
N GLY A 244 -4.03 -4.06 -18.22
CA GLY A 244 -3.35 -3.21 -19.20
C GLY A 244 -2.91 -1.86 -18.64
N PHE A 245 -2.68 -1.77 -17.32
CA PHE A 245 -2.17 -0.58 -16.67
C PHE A 245 -0.65 -0.56 -16.58
N THR A 246 -0.06 0.63 -16.58
CA THR A 246 1.37 0.81 -16.27
C THR A 246 1.57 0.77 -14.76
N PRO A 247 2.39 -0.14 -14.22
CA PRO A 247 2.65 -0.20 -12.79
C PRO A 247 3.50 0.99 -12.32
N PRO A 248 3.32 1.45 -11.06
CA PRO A 248 4.21 2.42 -10.42
C PRO A 248 5.56 1.78 -10.07
N SER A 249 6.55 2.61 -9.75
CA SER A 249 7.73 2.15 -9.03
C SER A 249 7.40 1.87 -7.57
N PHE A 250 8.04 0.85 -6.98
CA PHE A 250 7.85 0.48 -5.59
C PHE A 250 9.09 0.80 -4.76
N TYR A 251 8.86 1.32 -3.58
CA TYR A 251 9.86 1.54 -2.54
C TYR A 251 9.30 1.03 -1.22
N HIS A 252 9.69 -0.16 -0.83
CA HIS A 252 9.31 -0.70 0.47
C HIS A 252 10.26 -0.18 1.55
N ILE A 253 9.72 0.15 2.70
CA ILE A 253 10.47 0.67 3.85
C ILE A 253 10.44 -0.34 4.99
N PRO A 254 11.45 -0.33 5.90
CA PRO A 254 11.44 -1.17 7.09
C PRO A 254 10.26 -0.84 7.99
N LEU A 255 9.82 -1.82 8.77
CA LEU A 255 8.80 -1.62 9.79
C LEU A 255 9.44 -1.08 11.07
N LEU A 256 8.67 -0.28 11.80
CA LEU A 256 8.96 0.01 13.19
C LEU A 256 8.42 -1.15 14.06
N THR A 257 9.26 -1.69 14.93
CA THR A 257 8.96 -2.84 15.78
C THR A 257 9.20 -2.52 17.25
N ASP A 258 8.62 -3.31 18.12
CA ASP A 258 9.00 -3.36 19.53
C ASP A 258 10.31 -4.13 19.74
N ALA A 259 10.76 -4.23 21.02
CA ALA A 259 11.96 -4.95 21.39
C ALA A 259 11.91 -6.46 21.08
N ASP A 260 10.71 -7.03 20.96
CA ASP A 260 10.49 -8.43 20.61
C ASP A 260 10.45 -8.65 19.09
N GLY A 261 10.68 -7.60 18.29
CA GLY A 261 10.61 -7.63 16.82
C GLY A 261 9.18 -7.67 16.25
N ARG A 262 8.16 -7.46 17.10
CA ARG A 262 6.77 -7.41 16.65
C ARG A 262 6.48 -6.02 16.08
N ARG A 263 5.74 -5.99 14.96
CA ARG A 263 5.28 -4.72 14.39
C ARG A 263 4.52 -3.92 15.45
N LEU A 264 4.84 -2.64 15.59
CA LEU A 264 4.06 -1.72 16.42
C LEU A 264 2.61 -1.73 15.96
N ALA A 265 1.72 -2.10 16.85
CA ALA A 265 0.31 -2.30 16.59
C ALA A 265 -0.54 -1.42 17.50
N LYS A 266 -1.83 -1.32 17.17
CA LYS A 266 -2.86 -0.58 17.96
C LYS A 266 -2.97 -0.97 19.43
N ARG A 267 -2.32 -2.05 19.88
CA ARG A 267 -2.26 -2.46 21.31
C ARG A 267 -1.30 -1.62 22.13
N ASP A 268 -0.38 -0.93 21.45
CA ASP A 268 0.63 -0.07 22.06
C ASP A 268 0.07 1.37 22.06
N GLY A 269 -1.02 1.60 22.84
CA GLY A 269 -1.77 2.86 22.89
C GLY A 269 -0.92 4.10 23.14
N ASP A 270 0.26 3.93 23.73
CA ASP A 270 1.23 5.00 23.97
C ASP A 270 1.88 5.54 22.67
N LEU A 271 1.79 4.79 21.58
CA LEU A 271 2.37 5.14 20.27
C LEU A 271 1.32 5.70 19.28
N GLU A 272 0.11 5.92 19.72
CA GLU A 272 -0.90 6.65 18.94
C GLU A 272 -0.54 8.15 18.90
N ILE A 273 -0.73 8.75 17.72
CA ILE A 273 -0.41 10.17 17.52
C ILE A 273 -1.19 11.07 18.47
N SER A 274 -2.43 10.71 18.78
CA SER A 274 -3.26 11.41 19.77
C SER A 274 -2.63 11.45 21.18
N SER A 275 -1.92 10.39 21.59
CA SER A 275 -1.20 10.31 22.86
C SER A 275 0.10 11.09 22.81
N LEU A 276 0.89 10.90 21.74
CA LEU A 276 2.15 11.62 21.54
C LEU A 276 1.94 13.15 21.44
N ARG A 277 0.83 13.58 20.83
CA ARG A 277 0.43 15.00 20.77
C ARG A 277 0.18 15.59 22.15
N LYS A 278 -0.36 14.81 23.09
CA LYS A 278 -0.55 15.28 24.48
C LYS A 278 0.78 15.42 25.22
N ILE A 279 1.75 14.56 24.92
CA ILE A 279 3.08 14.56 25.55
C ILE A 279 3.90 15.74 25.02
N TYR A 280 3.99 15.87 23.70
CA TYR A 280 4.92 16.80 23.07
C TYR A 280 4.30 18.17 22.72
N GLY A 281 2.98 18.26 22.57
CA GLY A 281 2.28 19.50 22.20
C GLY A 281 2.44 19.90 20.74
N THR A 282 3.61 19.66 20.14
CA THR A 282 3.96 20.01 18.75
C THR A 282 4.45 18.77 17.98
N PRO A 283 4.46 18.77 16.62
CA PRO A 283 4.85 17.59 15.84
C PRO A 283 6.36 17.38 15.70
N GLU A 284 7.18 18.43 15.90
CA GLU A 284 8.61 18.41 15.63
C GLU A 284 9.38 17.31 16.39
N PRO A 285 9.10 17.01 17.68
CA PRO A 285 9.75 15.90 18.36
C PRO A 285 9.45 14.53 17.73
N ILE A 286 8.23 14.35 17.23
CA ILE A 286 7.82 13.10 16.56
C ILE A 286 8.52 12.97 15.21
N ILE A 287 8.54 14.03 14.42
CA ILE A 287 9.24 14.04 13.12
C ILE A 287 10.74 13.82 13.33
N GLY A 288 11.34 14.47 14.32
CA GLY A 288 12.76 14.29 14.66
C GLY A 288 13.12 12.87 15.09
N LEU A 289 12.27 12.26 15.91
CA LEU A 289 12.43 10.85 16.28
C LEU A 289 12.37 9.93 15.04
N LEU A 290 11.38 10.13 14.18
CA LEU A 290 11.23 9.34 12.95
C LEU A 290 12.39 9.57 11.98
N ALA A 291 12.90 10.79 11.88
CA ALA A 291 14.09 11.12 11.09
C ALA A 291 15.33 10.41 11.60
N TYR A 292 15.54 10.37 12.91
CA TYR A 292 16.62 9.62 13.55
C TYR A 292 16.49 8.11 13.26
N LEU A 293 15.31 7.53 13.45
CA LEU A 293 15.04 6.12 13.17
C LEU A 293 15.24 5.78 11.68
N ALA A 294 14.97 6.72 10.76
CA ALA A 294 15.24 6.59 9.34
C ALA A 294 16.72 6.84 8.96
N GLY A 295 17.62 7.04 9.93
CA GLY A 295 19.05 7.28 9.68
C GLY A 295 19.36 8.67 9.09
N GLN A 296 18.41 9.61 9.14
CA GLN A 296 18.61 10.95 8.58
C GLN A 296 19.34 11.88 9.55
N LEU A 297 19.24 11.62 10.84
CA LEU A 297 19.87 12.37 11.93
C LEU A 297 20.75 11.45 12.78
N GLU A 298 21.79 11.98 13.41
CA GLU A 298 22.66 11.25 14.34
C GLU A 298 22.01 11.03 15.71
N ARG A 299 21.09 11.91 16.09
CA ARG A 299 20.29 11.85 17.34
C ARG A 299 18.88 12.42 17.10
N PRO A 300 17.89 12.09 17.94
CA PRO A 300 16.56 12.65 17.81
C PRO A 300 16.58 14.13 18.23
N GLU A 301 16.44 15.02 17.24
CA GLU A 301 16.32 16.47 17.42
C GLU A 301 14.99 16.93 16.85
N PRO A 302 14.23 17.81 17.57
CA PRO A 302 12.98 18.33 17.05
C PRO A 302 13.19 19.09 15.75
N LEU A 303 12.46 18.71 14.69
CA LEU A 303 12.40 19.45 13.41
C LEU A 303 11.11 19.13 12.68
N SER A 304 10.64 20.05 11.86
CA SER A 304 9.47 19.85 11.01
C SER A 304 9.78 18.98 9.79
N ALA A 305 8.75 18.42 9.16
CA ALA A 305 8.90 17.69 7.89
C ALA A 305 9.51 18.57 6.77
N ALA A 306 9.21 19.87 6.78
CA ALA A 306 9.76 20.84 5.83
C ALA A 306 11.27 21.07 6.03
N GLU A 307 11.73 21.14 7.27
CA GLU A 307 13.16 21.26 7.61
C GLU A 307 13.91 19.95 7.33
N LEU A 308 13.26 18.80 7.49
CA LEU A 308 13.84 17.50 7.15
C LEU A 308 14.01 17.31 5.64
N LEU A 309 13.13 17.89 4.82
CA LEU A 309 13.10 17.66 3.37
C LEU A 309 14.45 17.91 2.66
N PRO A 310 15.17 19.04 2.88
CA PRO A 310 16.49 19.24 2.27
C PRO A 310 17.53 18.21 2.73
N LEU A 311 17.43 17.68 3.96
CA LEU A 311 18.36 16.73 4.57
C LEU A 311 18.10 15.29 4.13
N PHE A 312 16.91 15.00 3.60
CA PHE A 312 16.47 13.65 3.28
C PHE A 312 17.38 12.98 2.22
N ASP A 313 17.88 11.81 2.58
CA ASP A 313 18.66 10.92 1.73
C ASP A 313 18.11 9.49 1.85
N ALA A 314 17.50 9.00 0.80
CA ALA A 314 16.90 7.69 0.75
C ALA A 314 17.90 6.53 0.97
N ALA A 315 19.18 6.74 0.61
CA ALA A 315 20.21 5.72 0.77
C ALA A 315 20.56 5.44 2.25
N LYS A 316 20.19 6.34 3.15
CA LYS A 316 20.42 6.19 4.61
C LYS A 316 19.36 5.35 5.30
N ILE A 317 18.22 5.08 4.66
CA ILE A 317 17.14 4.30 5.29
C ILE A 317 17.64 2.87 5.50
N PRO A 318 17.52 2.30 6.71
CA PRO A 318 17.93 0.92 6.99
C PRO A 318 17.10 -0.08 6.18
N THR A 319 17.71 -1.19 5.77
CA THR A 319 16.99 -2.31 5.11
C THR A 319 16.36 -3.28 6.10
N GLN A 320 16.82 -3.27 7.37
CA GLN A 320 16.25 -4.10 8.43
C GLN A 320 15.16 -3.36 9.18
N ASN A 321 14.21 -4.10 9.76
CA ASN A 321 13.20 -3.52 10.63
C ASN A 321 13.86 -2.80 11.81
N ILE A 322 13.26 -1.70 12.23
CA ILE A 322 13.82 -0.75 13.19
C ILE A 322 13.12 -0.95 14.53
N VAL A 323 13.88 -1.33 15.55
CA VAL A 323 13.37 -1.40 16.92
C VAL A 323 13.23 0.03 17.46
N VAL A 324 12.04 0.38 17.96
CA VAL A 324 11.80 1.67 18.61
C VAL A 324 12.07 1.53 20.11
N PRO A 325 13.13 2.16 20.64
CA PRO A 325 13.40 2.15 22.06
C PRO A 325 12.31 2.92 22.83
N ARG A 326 11.77 2.32 23.90
CA ARG A 326 10.68 2.94 24.68
C ARG A 326 11.12 4.21 25.42
N ASP A 327 12.35 4.28 25.83
CA ASP A 327 12.97 5.44 26.49
C ASP A 327 13.02 6.69 25.59
N LEU A 328 13.06 6.52 24.27
CA LEU A 328 13.04 7.64 23.31
C LEU A 328 11.64 8.26 23.11
N ILE A 329 10.58 7.59 23.60
CA ILE A 329 9.19 8.05 23.43
C ILE A 329 8.75 8.90 24.62
N HIS A 330 9.43 8.79 25.74
CA HIS A 330 9.08 9.46 27.00
C HIS A 330 10.10 10.54 27.42
N GLN A 331 11.03 10.90 26.54
CA GLN A 331 11.94 12.03 26.71
C GLN A 331 11.33 13.31 26.10
#